data_95400df46dab010356d2396d037e9730
#
_entry.id   95400df46dab010356d2396d037e9730
#
_cell.length_a   1.000
_cell.length_b   1.000
_cell.length_c   1.000
_cell.angle_alpha   90.00
_cell.angle_beta   90.00
_cell.angle_gamma   90.00
#
_symmetry.space_group_name_H-M   'P 1'
#
loop_
_entity.id
_entity.type
_entity.pdbx_description
1 polymer ?
#
loop_
_entity_poly.entity_id
_entity_poly.type
_entity_poly.pdbx_seq_one_letter_code
_entity_poly.pdbx_strand_id
1 'polypeptide(L)'
;MNQPPAFHHLLLLLQQSLAEGKETAVLLNSNSMSPLFWADDHILLVAATSTQLAPGDIITLAETGGLVTHRYWGQTADGKLLTRGDRVMHNDPPWPTAALVGRVVGRKRSSRMLHFEQGRGKWLAKGVRGLTAVNHTLLTHYPHAVWLRSIHRLLFGLRWLLTAVVR
;
A
#
# COMPACT_ATOMS: atom_id res chain seq x y z
N MET A 1 -13.67 16.97 10.47
CA MET A 1 -12.73 16.21 11.33
C MET A 1 -11.55 17.11 11.63
N ASN A 2 -11.34 17.48 12.91
CA ASN A 2 -10.18 18.31 13.30
C ASN A 2 -8.92 17.44 13.32
N GLN A 3 -8.09 17.58 12.31
CA GLN A 3 -6.74 16.99 12.33
C GLN A 3 -5.84 17.79 13.29
N PRO A 4 -4.88 17.14 13.98
CA PRO A 4 -3.89 17.85 14.76
C PRO A 4 -3.16 18.88 13.88
N PRO A 5 -2.94 20.12 14.33
CA PRO A 5 -2.37 21.20 13.50
C PRO A 5 -1.03 20.80 12.84
N ALA A 6 -0.18 20.09 13.57
CA ALA A 6 1.11 19.64 13.06
C ALA A 6 0.97 18.63 11.91
N PHE A 7 0.03 17.70 11.99
CA PHE A 7 -0.21 16.71 10.91
C PHE A 7 -0.79 17.37 9.66
N HIS A 8 -1.72 18.31 9.83
CA HIS A 8 -2.29 19.06 8.71
C HIS A 8 -1.20 19.80 7.92
N HIS A 9 -0.30 20.49 8.62
CA HIS A 9 0.82 21.21 7.97
C HIS A 9 1.76 20.24 7.23
N LEU A 10 2.12 19.11 7.86
CA LEU A 10 2.93 18.08 7.21
C LEU A 10 2.26 17.52 5.95
N LEU A 11 0.95 17.25 6.01
CA LEU A 11 0.18 16.76 4.87
C LEU A 11 0.18 17.76 3.71
N LEU A 12 0.01 19.05 3.98
CA LEU A 12 0.07 20.10 2.96
C LEU A 12 1.45 20.16 2.28
N LEU A 13 2.54 20.11 3.05
CA LEU A 13 3.90 20.09 2.50
C LEU A 13 4.15 18.86 1.64
N LEU A 14 3.66 17.69 2.07
CA LEU A 14 3.75 16.46 1.32
C LEU A 14 2.99 16.57 -0.01
N GLN A 15 1.75 17.03 0.03
CA GLN A 15 0.91 17.22 -1.17
C GLN A 15 1.52 18.24 -2.13
N GLN A 16 2.09 19.34 -1.62
CA GLN A 16 2.79 20.32 -2.45
C GLN A 16 4.01 19.70 -3.14
N SER A 17 4.85 18.96 -2.40
CA SER A 17 6.01 18.28 -2.98
C SER A 17 5.63 17.30 -4.11
N LEU A 18 4.54 16.53 -3.89
CA LEU A 18 4.03 15.62 -4.89
C LEU A 18 3.45 16.35 -6.11
N ALA A 19 2.74 17.48 -5.91
CA ALA A 19 2.18 18.29 -6.99
C ALA A 19 3.28 18.92 -7.88
N GLU A 20 4.45 19.20 -7.31
CA GLU A 20 5.64 19.64 -8.03
C GLU A 20 6.33 18.50 -8.82
N GLY A 21 5.75 17.29 -8.83
CA GLY A 21 6.30 16.12 -9.51
C GLY A 21 7.47 15.45 -8.79
N LYS A 22 7.73 15.80 -7.54
CA LYS A 22 8.83 15.24 -6.76
C LYS A 22 8.43 13.90 -6.16
N GLU A 23 9.35 12.94 -6.23
CA GLU A 23 9.26 11.71 -5.45
C GLU A 23 9.57 12.02 -3.99
N THR A 24 8.65 11.72 -3.09
CA THR A 24 8.76 12.09 -1.68
C THR A 24 8.78 10.87 -0.77
N ALA A 25 9.75 10.81 0.14
CA ALA A 25 9.90 9.71 1.09
C ALA A 25 9.03 9.94 2.33
N VAL A 26 8.29 8.91 2.75
CA VAL A 26 7.46 8.91 3.96
C VAL A 26 7.80 7.70 4.82
N LEU A 27 8.02 7.91 6.11
CA LEU A 27 8.32 6.85 7.08
C LEU A 27 7.06 6.05 7.40
N LEU A 28 7.17 4.71 7.34
CA LEU A 28 6.13 3.81 7.81
C LEU A 28 6.29 3.50 9.30
N ASN A 29 5.19 3.52 10.02
CA ASN A 29 5.13 3.21 11.45
C ASN A 29 4.36 1.93 11.76
N SER A 30 3.97 1.15 10.74
CA SER A 30 3.19 -0.09 10.93
C SER A 30 3.67 -1.23 10.04
N ASN A 31 3.25 -2.45 10.39
CA ASN A 31 3.58 -3.68 9.67
C ASN A 31 2.42 -4.22 8.83
N SER A 32 1.37 -3.44 8.58
CA SER A 32 0.16 -3.89 7.86
C SER A 32 0.45 -4.35 6.42
N MET A 33 1.53 -3.84 5.82
CA MET A 33 1.98 -4.15 4.47
C MET A 33 3.15 -5.14 4.42
N SER A 34 3.47 -5.80 5.55
CA SER A 34 4.54 -6.82 5.55
C SER A 34 4.13 -8.04 4.69
N PRO A 35 5.09 -8.74 4.08
CA PRO A 35 6.54 -8.60 4.20
C PRO A 35 7.20 -7.60 3.24
N LEU A 36 6.44 -6.95 2.34
CA LEU A 36 6.99 -6.01 1.38
C LEU A 36 7.55 -4.76 2.08
N PHE A 37 6.78 -4.23 3.05
CA PHE A 37 7.18 -3.12 3.90
C PHE A 37 7.10 -3.51 5.37
N TRP A 38 7.99 -2.92 6.16
CA TRP A 38 8.02 -3.03 7.61
C TRP A 38 7.97 -1.64 8.24
N ALA A 39 7.65 -1.57 9.51
CA ALA A 39 7.88 -0.35 10.28
C ALA A 39 9.34 0.10 10.11
N ASP A 40 9.58 1.41 10.10
CA ASP A 40 10.86 2.07 9.86
C ASP A 40 11.38 2.04 8.40
N ASP A 41 10.66 1.39 7.48
CA ASP A 41 10.91 1.61 6.05
C ASP A 41 10.42 3.00 5.63
N HIS A 42 11.13 3.63 4.69
CA HIS A 42 10.59 4.78 3.96
C HIS A 42 9.97 4.29 2.65
N ILE A 43 8.74 4.66 2.41
CA ILE A 43 8.09 4.48 1.10
C ILE A 43 8.34 5.72 0.25
N LEU A 44 8.47 5.52 -1.06
CA LEU A 44 8.61 6.59 -2.03
C LEU A 44 7.27 6.83 -2.70
N LEU A 45 6.74 8.03 -2.58
CA LEU A 45 5.44 8.44 -3.12
C LEU A 45 5.62 9.30 -4.35
N VAL A 46 4.74 9.12 -5.31
CA VAL A 46 4.49 10.04 -6.43
C VAL A 46 3.04 10.50 -6.42
N ALA A 47 2.76 11.64 -7.01
CA ALA A 47 1.39 12.10 -7.22
C ALA A 47 0.61 11.06 -8.03
N ALA A 48 -0.67 10.87 -7.68
CA ALA A 48 -1.58 10.02 -8.45
C ALA A 48 -3.01 10.49 -8.25
N THR A 49 -3.82 10.37 -9.29
CA THR A 49 -5.27 10.52 -9.22
C THR A 49 -5.94 9.16 -9.13
N SER A 50 -7.16 9.10 -8.63
CA SER A 50 -7.91 7.85 -8.53
C SER A 50 -8.13 7.15 -9.88
N THR A 51 -8.18 7.91 -10.99
CA THR A 51 -8.33 7.40 -12.35
C THR A 51 -7.06 6.75 -12.91
N GLN A 52 -5.89 7.04 -12.33
CA GLN A 52 -4.60 6.46 -12.71
C GLN A 52 -4.27 5.17 -11.95
N LEU A 53 -5.06 4.83 -10.94
CA LEU A 53 -4.81 3.65 -10.11
C LEU A 53 -5.26 2.37 -10.81
N ALA A 54 -4.44 1.34 -10.71
CA ALA A 54 -4.76 -0.02 -11.14
C ALA A 54 -4.86 -0.97 -9.94
N PRO A 55 -5.79 -1.96 -9.93
CA PRO A 55 -5.87 -2.96 -8.87
C PRO A 55 -4.50 -3.60 -8.59
N GLY A 56 -4.12 -3.62 -7.32
CA GLY A 56 -2.81 -4.07 -6.85
C GLY A 56 -1.77 -2.96 -6.67
N ASP A 57 -2.05 -1.72 -7.04
CA ASP A 57 -1.20 -0.58 -6.67
C ASP A 57 -1.19 -0.39 -5.15
N ILE A 58 -0.12 0.19 -4.64
CA ILE A 58 -0.02 0.54 -3.24
C ILE A 58 -0.17 2.05 -3.14
N ILE A 59 -1.12 2.49 -2.33
CA ILE A 59 -1.47 3.90 -2.18
C ILE A 59 -1.37 4.34 -0.72
N THR A 60 -1.09 5.60 -0.53
CA THR A 60 -1.12 6.25 0.78
C THR A 60 -2.33 7.17 0.86
N LEU A 61 -3.04 7.06 1.96
CA LEU A 61 -4.29 7.75 2.26
C LEU A 61 -4.12 8.58 3.52
N ALA A 62 -4.74 9.75 3.56
CA ALA A 62 -4.79 10.58 4.75
C ALA A 62 -5.97 10.17 5.64
N GLU A 63 -5.69 9.90 6.90
CA GLU A 63 -6.64 9.64 7.96
C GLU A 63 -6.57 10.71 9.04
N THR A 64 -7.49 10.70 10.01
CA THR A 64 -7.46 11.64 11.13
C THR A 64 -6.17 11.45 11.94
N GLY A 65 -5.23 12.38 11.77
CA GLY A 65 -3.96 12.42 12.50
C GLY A 65 -2.85 11.52 11.98
N GLY A 66 -3.00 10.88 10.78
CA GLY A 66 -1.97 10.00 10.25
C GLY A 66 -2.11 9.66 8.77
N LEU A 67 -1.20 8.82 8.31
CA LEU A 67 -1.22 8.25 6.98
C LEU A 67 -1.40 6.73 7.06
N VAL A 68 -2.24 6.19 6.18
CA VAL A 68 -2.44 4.75 5.99
C VAL A 68 -1.92 4.37 4.62
N THR A 69 -1.10 3.33 4.54
CA THR A 69 -0.58 2.82 3.27
C THR A 69 -1.05 1.40 3.08
N HIS A 70 -1.91 1.20 2.08
CA HIS A 70 -2.53 -0.10 1.79
C HIS A 70 -2.61 -0.37 0.29
N ARG A 71 -2.93 -1.60 -0.07
CA ARG A 71 -3.08 -2.00 -1.46
C ARG A 71 -4.47 -1.69 -1.96
N TYR A 72 -4.53 -1.02 -3.12
CA TYR A 72 -5.76 -0.65 -3.82
C TYR A 72 -6.32 -1.84 -4.60
N TRP A 73 -7.64 -2.03 -4.56
CA TRP A 73 -8.34 -3.13 -5.23
C TRP A 73 -9.44 -2.70 -6.17
N GLY A 74 -9.79 -1.44 -6.21
CA GLY A 74 -10.84 -0.90 -7.06
C GLY A 74 -11.64 0.19 -6.36
N GLN A 75 -12.78 0.52 -6.93
CA GLN A 75 -13.71 1.50 -6.39
C GLN A 75 -15.09 0.87 -6.16
N THR A 76 -15.81 1.43 -5.21
CA THR A 76 -17.25 1.18 -5.05
C THR A 76 -18.05 1.88 -6.16
N ALA A 77 -19.33 1.56 -6.28
CA ALA A 77 -20.22 2.21 -7.26
C ALA A 77 -20.33 3.73 -7.05
N ASP A 78 -20.16 4.21 -5.81
CA ASP A 78 -20.13 5.64 -5.45
C ASP A 78 -18.70 6.24 -5.51
N GLY A 79 -17.75 5.56 -6.14
CA GLY A 79 -16.41 6.04 -6.44
C GLY A 79 -15.40 6.03 -5.28
N LYS A 80 -15.74 5.48 -4.12
CA LYS A 80 -14.81 5.36 -3.00
C LYS A 80 -13.76 4.29 -3.25
N LEU A 81 -12.55 4.51 -2.74
CA LEU A 81 -11.41 3.60 -2.92
C LEU A 81 -11.54 2.39 -1.98
N LEU A 82 -11.35 1.20 -2.54
CA LEU A 82 -11.30 -0.07 -1.81
C LEU A 82 -9.85 -0.45 -1.58
N THR A 83 -9.45 -0.60 -0.32
CA THR A 83 -8.08 -0.96 0.05
C THR A 83 -8.03 -2.08 1.08
N ARG A 84 -6.85 -2.69 1.20
CA ARG A 84 -6.54 -3.66 2.24
C ARG A 84 -5.03 -3.75 2.47
N GLY A 85 -4.62 -3.89 3.73
CA GLY A 85 -3.24 -4.22 4.08
C GLY A 85 -2.88 -5.65 3.66
N ASP A 86 -1.64 -5.87 3.23
CA ASP A 86 -1.18 -7.18 2.73
C ASP A 86 -1.19 -8.27 3.83
N ARG A 87 -1.10 -7.88 5.09
CA ARG A 87 -1.08 -8.78 6.25
C ARG A 87 -2.47 -9.09 6.82
N VAL A 88 -3.48 -8.30 6.48
CA VAL A 88 -4.83 -8.44 7.03
C VAL A 88 -5.77 -9.19 6.09
N MET A 89 -6.79 -9.83 6.66
CA MET A 89 -7.75 -10.66 5.91
C MET A 89 -9.06 -9.93 5.59
N HIS A 90 -9.30 -8.74 6.14
CA HIS A 90 -10.50 -7.94 5.89
C HIS A 90 -10.14 -6.68 5.10
N ASN A 91 -11.08 -6.20 4.32
CA ASN A 91 -10.94 -4.93 3.63
C ASN A 91 -11.08 -3.77 4.61
N ASP A 92 -10.45 -2.65 4.29
CA ASP A 92 -10.69 -1.41 4.99
C ASP A 92 -12.10 -0.88 4.68
N PRO A 93 -12.67 -0.03 5.52
CA PRO A 93 -13.81 0.77 5.13
C PRO A 93 -13.51 1.57 3.85
N PRO A 94 -14.48 1.74 2.92
CA PRO A 94 -14.24 2.48 1.69
C PRO A 94 -13.80 3.93 1.96
N TRP A 95 -12.72 4.37 1.32
CA TRP A 95 -12.13 5.69 1.50
C TRP A 95 -12.66 6.70 0.47
N PRO A 96 -12.94 7.94 0.86
CA PRO A 96 -13.20 9.00 -0.12
C PRO A 96 -11.97 9.23 -1.00
N THR A 97 -12.15 9.54 -2.27
CA THR A 97 -11.04 9.84 -3.20
C THR A 97 -10.18 11.01 -2.74
N ALA A 98 -10.77 11.97 -2.02
CA ALA A 98 -10.05 13.10 -1.42
C ALA A 98 -9.02 12.69 -0.36
N ALA A 99 -9.12 11.47 0.20
CA ALA A 99 -8.11 10.94 1.12
C ALA A 99 -6.83 10.49 0.41
N LEU A 100 -6.83 10.32 -0.92
CA LEU A 100 -5.65 9.88 -1.66
C LEU A 100 -4.55 10.92 -1.60
N VAL A 101 -3.39 10.51 -1.07
CA VAL A 101 -2.19 11.34 -0.99
C VAL A 101 -1.27 11.05 -2.17
N GLY A 102 -1.05 9.77 -2.51
CA GLY A 102 -0.20 9.39 -3.60
C GLY A 102 -0.05 7.87 -3.78
N ARG A 103 0.67 7.47 -4.82
CA ARG A 103 0.98 6.08 -5.16
C ARG A 103 2.43 5.76 -4.77
N VAL A 104 2.64 4.58 -4.20
CA VAL A 104 3.97 4.11 -3.81
C VAL A 104 4.69 3.52 -5.01
N VAL A 105 5.90 4.02 -5.29
CA VAL A 105 6.76 3.57 -6.40
C VAL A 105 8.05 2.92 -5.94
N GLY A 106 8.33 2.93 -4.65
CA GLY A 106 9.55 2.34 -4.13
C GLY A 106 9.61 2.25 -2.60
N ARG A 107 10.71 1.70 -2.13
CA ARG A 107 11.05 1.53 -0.71
C ARG A 107 12.52 1.84 -0.48
N LYS A 108 12.81 2.55 0.59
CA LYS A 108 14.16 2.67 1.15
C LYS A 108 14.18 1.98 2.52
N ARG A 109 15.07 1.00 2.68
CA ARG A 109 15.34 0.31 3.95
C ARG A 109 16.83 0.46 4.26
N SER A 110 17.14 1.13 5.38
CA SER A 110 18.52 1.54 5.69
C SER A 110 19.12 2.34 4.52
N SER A 111 20.23 1.90 3.94
CA SER A 111 20.87 2.53 2.77
C SER A 111 20.36 2.00 1.42
N ARG A 112 19.54 0.94 1.40
CA ARG A 112 19.10 0.28 0.16
C ARG A 112 17.82 0.89 -0.38
N MET A 113 17.86 1.33 -1.63
CA MET A 113 16.73 1.82 -2.38
C MET A 113 16.21 0.74 -3.34
N LEU A 114 14.91 0.59 -3.42
CA LEU A 114 14.25 -0.35 -4.33
C LEU A 114 13.06 0.32 -5.01
N HIS A 115 13.17 0.58 -6.32
CA HIS A 115 12.07 1.09 -7.13
C HIS A 115 11.26 -0.06 -7.73
N PHE A 116 9.93 0.03 -7.64
CA PHE A 116 9.01 -1.03 -8.09
C PHE A 116 8.71 -0.98 -9.58
N GLU A 117 9.14 0.06 -10.27
CA GLU A 117 8.95 0.22 -11.71
C GLU A 117 10.18 -0.22 -12.52
N GLN A 118 11.32 -0.51 -11.85
CA GLN A 118 12.59 -0.80 -12.49
C GLN A 118 13.29 -2.03 -11.90
N GLY A 119 14.12 -2.68 -12.70
CA GLY A 119 15.06 -3.72 -12.29
C GLY A 119 14.44 -4.85 -11.45
N ARG A 120 15.15 -5.25 -10.40
CA ARG A 120 14.71 -6.30 -9.46
C ARG A 120 13.42 -5.94 -8.71
N GLY A 121 13.20 -4.64 -8.42
CA GLY A 121 12.01 -4.19 -7.73
C GLY A 121 10.75 -4.41 -8.56
N LYS A 122 10.80 -4.25 -9.88
CA LYS A 122 9.67 -4.53 -10.77
C LYS A 122 9.23 -5.99 -10.72
N TRP A 123 10.19 -6.93 -10.72
CA TRP A 123 9.89 -8.36 -10.61
C TRP A 123 9.33 -8.72 -9.24
N LEU A 124 9.92 -8.18 -8.18
CA LEU A 124 9.41 -8.35 -6.82
C LEU A 124 7.98 -7.82 -6.69
N ALA A 125 7.74 -6.59 -7.13
CA ALA A 125 6.41 -5.96 -7.07
C ALA A 125 5.36 -6.79 -7.82
N LYS A 126 5.69 -7.29 -9.04
CA LYS A 126 4.81 -8.16 -9.82
C LYS A 126 4.52 -9.48 -9.09
N GLY A 127 5.54 -10.15 -8.54
CA GLY A 127 5.38 -11.40 -7.80
C GLY A 127 4.52 -11.24 -6.56
N VAL A 128 4.80 -10.22 -5.74
CA VAL A 128 4.01 -9.92 -4.54
C VAL A 128 2.58 -9.53 -4.91
N ARG A 129 2.39 -8.69 -5.95
CA ARG A 129 1.06 -8.31 -6.46
C ARG A 129 0.26 -9.55 -6.89
N GLY A 130 0.86 -10.47 -7.63
CA GLY A 130 0.20 -11.71 -8.08
C GLY A 130 -0.28 -12.57 -6.90
N LEU A 131 0.60 -12.86 -5.93
CA LEU A 131 0.25 -13.61 -4.73
C LEU A 131 -0.84 -12.91 -3.89
N THR A 132 -0.79 -11.59 -3.82
CA THR A 132 -1.78 -10.80 -3.07
C THR A 132 -3.11 -10.76 -3.81
N ALA A 133 -3.10 -10.73 -5.15
CA ALA A 133 -4.32 -10.80 -5.97
C ALA A 133 -5.04 -12.14 -5.79
N VAL A 134 -4.31 -13.26 -5.80
CA VAL A 134 -4.87 -14.59 -5.49
C VAL A 134 -5.53 -14.59 -4.11
N ASN A 135 -4.82 -14.09 -3.10
CA ASN A 135 -5.36 -13.98 -1.75
C ASN A 135 -6.61 -13.08 -1.69
N HIS A 136 -6.62 -11.97 -2.43
CA HIS A 136 -7.77 -11.06 -2.50
C HIS A 136 -8.98 -11.76 -3.13
N THR A 137 -8.80 -12.42 -4.26
CA THR A 137 -9.87 -13.16 -4.95
C THR A 137 -10.47 -14.24 -4.06
N LEU A 138 -9.63 -15.04 -3.39
CA LEU A 138 -10.09 -16.08 -2.49
C LEU A 138 -10.90 -15.53 -1.31
N LEU A 139 -10.42 -14.45 -0.68
CA LEU A 139 -11.14 -13.80 0.42
C LEU A 139 -12.47 -13.19 -0.02
N THR A 140 -12.55 -12.68 -1.24
CA THR A 140 -13.79 -12.08 -1.79
C THR A 140 -14.83 -13.14 -2.11
N HIS A 141 -14.42 -14.28 -2.71
CA HIS A 141 -15.36 -15.32 -3.14
C HIS A 141 -15.72 -16.33 -2.02
N TYR A 142 -14.85 -16.53 -1.05
CA TYR A 142 -15.02 -17.53 0.00
C TYR A 142 -14.79 -16.97 1.41
N PRO A 143 -15.48 -15.87 1.82
CA PRO A 143 -15.15 -15.13 3.05
C PRO A 143 -15.27 -15.96 4.35
N HIS A 144 -16.03 -17.04 4.34
CA HIS A 144 -16.28 -17.89 5.50
C HIS A 144 -15.54 -19.25 5.47
N ALA A 145 -14.70 -19.50 4.47
CA ALA A 145 -14.03 -20.79 4.35
C ALA A 145 -12.93 -20.98 5.42
N VAL A 146 -13.03 -22.06 6.18
CA VAL A 146 -12.10 -22.37 7.30
C VAL A 146 -10.65 -22.50 6.81
N TRP A 147 -10.43 -23.05 5.61
CA TRP A 147 -9.11 -23.24 5.00
C TRP A 147 -8.42 -21.95 4.55
N LEU A 148 -9.16 -20.85 4.44
CA LEU A 148 -8.62 -19.54 4.02
C LEU A 148 -7.47 -19.05 4.90
N ARG A 149 -7.54 -19.28 6.21
CA ARG A 149 -6.46 -18.90 7.15
C ARG A 149 -5.15 -19.62 6.81
N SER A 150 -5.22 -20.89 6.45
CA SER A 150 -4.03 -21.68 6.08
C SER A 150 -3.44 -21.21 4.75
N ILE A 151 -4.28 -20.95 3.75
CA ILE A 151 -3.83 -20.41 2.47
C ILE A 151 -3.26 -19.00 2.63
N HIS A 152 -3.88 -18.14 3.42
CA HIS A 152 -3.35 -16.81 3.70
C HIS A 152 -1.94 -16.89 4.32
N ARG A 153 -1.71 -17.80 5.29
CA ARG A 153 -0.39 -18.04 5.88
C ARG A 153 0.63 -18.56 4.86
N LEU A 154 0.22 -19.49 4.00
CA LEU A 154 1.09 -20.01 2.93
C LEU A 154 1.48 -18.90 1.96
N LEU A 155 0.52 -18.13 1.46
CA LEU A 155 0.78 -17.01 0.55
C LEU A 155 1.62 -15.92 1.22
N PHE A 156 1.45 -15.70 2.52
CA PHE A 156 2.32 -14.81 3.29
C PHE A 156 3.76 -15.33 3.33
N GLY A 157 3.97 -16.62 3.58
CA GLY A 157 5.28 -17.27 3.56
C GLY A 157 5.97 -17.14 2.19
N LEU A 158 5.23 -17.38 1.09
CA LEU A 158 5.75 -17.20 -0.27
C LEU A 158 6.15 -15.74 -0.57
N ARG A 159 5.33 -14.79 -0.14
CA ARG A 159 5.70 -13.36 -0.26
C ARG A 159 6.94 -13.02 0.56
N TRP A 160 7.07 -13.60 1.75
CA TRP A 160 8.24 -13.41 2.60
C TRP A 160 9.51 -13.93 1.92
N LEU A 161 9.47 -15.13 1.31
CA LEU A 161 10.58 -15.67 0.52
C LEU A 161 10.97 -14.77 -0.65
N LEU A 162 9.99 -14.29 -1.43
CA LEU A 162 10.25 -13.35 -2.52
C LEU A 162 10.92 -12.07 -2.03
N THR A 163 10.47 -11.51 -0.90
CA THR A 163 11.06 -10.28 -0.37
C THR A 163 12.44 -10.51 0.27
N ALA A 164 12.73 -11.72 0.75
CA ALA A 164 14.03 -12.07 1.31
C ALA A 164 15.17 -12.08 0.27
N VAL A 165 14.85 -12.42 -0.98
CA VAL A 165 15.83 -12.42 -2.11
C VAL A 165 16.33 -11.00 -2.46
N VAL A 166 15.60 -9.95 -2.04
CA VAL A 166 15.90 -8.55 -2.37
C VAL A 166 16.23 -7.72 -1.11
N ARG A 167 16.53 -8.39 0.00
CA ARG A 167 16.98 -7.78 1.24
C ARG A 167 18.42 -7.29 1.20
#